data_42bc60ef6e720b181cd6f1b5455b6d88
#
_entry.id   42bc60ef6e720b181cd6f1b5455b6d88
#
_cell.length_a   1.000
_cell.length_b   1.000
_cell.length_c   1.000
_cell.angle_alpha   90.00
_cell.angle_beta   90.00
_cell.angle_gamma   90.00
#
_symmetry.space_group_name_H-M   'P 1'
#
loop_
_entity.id
_entity.type
_entity.pdbx_description
1 polymer ?
#
loop_
_entity_poly.entity_id
_entity_poly.type
_entity_poly.pdbx_seq_one_letter_code
_entity_poly.pdbx_strand_id
1 'polypeptide(L)'
;MTHARAIVCLLAAALPGVHAQQPSQPTRAFHDLGHAILRELIEVNTTGSVGNTTTAAQQLASRFEDAGFAAADVQVVGPTGKNRNLVVRYRGTGAHKPVLLLAHLDVVEAKRADWTYDPFVLTEKDGYFYGRGTQDQKGGAATLVTTLLRLKAEKWVPDRDLILALTAGEEGGMPYNGVEWLLKEKRALIDAEYAINVDAGGGELDKGKHTMFDVQAAEKVFHSVSLTATNSGGHSSLPRRDNAIYALAGALDRLGRFDFPVKPSEVVKAYFGKAAAVATPAVAADMRRVANGSADAATYARLSKVPMYNAQLRTTCVATMLEGGHAPNALPQMARAKVNCRMLPGEDPANVERTIVRVINDTSVHLAPIDTAVPSPVVPLRTDLLAAVDASTRAIWGPMPIVPTMETGATDGIYLRNAGVPVYGFSGLFIATDDVRAHGRDERILIKSYDDALDFTYDLLKRVSAPPARAR
;
A
#
# COMPACT_ATOMS: atom_id res chain seq x y z
N MET A 1 -33.31 -52.88 -54.09
CA MET A 1 -33.47 -51.72 -53.22
C MET A 1 -32.39 -51.82 -52.12
N THR A 2 -31.24 -51.19 -52.34
CA THR A 2 -30.04 -51.29 -51.54
C THR A 2 -29.88 -49.98 -50.72
N HIS A 3 -29.98 -50.07 -49.40
CA HIS A 3 -29.74 -48.93 -48.48
C HIS A 3 -28.24 -48.85 -48.16
N ALA A 4 -27.61 -47.80 -48.68
CA ALA A 4 -26.25 -47.41 -48.22
C ALA A 4 -26.32 -46.65 -46.90
N ARG A 5 -25.66 -47.15 -45.85
CA ARG A 5 -25.44 -46.47 -44.58
C ARG A 5 -24.14 -45.64 -44.67
N ALA A 6 -24.25 -44.32 -44.57
CA ALA A 6 -23.11 -43.44 -44.42
C ALA A 6 -22.62 -43.47 -43.02
N ILE A 7 -21.36 -43.81 -42.78
CA ILE A 7 -20.65 -43.72 -41.51
C ILE A 7 -20.03 -42.29 -41.45
N VAL A 8 -20.50 -41.46 -40.50
CA VAL A 8 -19.90 -40.18 -40.22
C VAL A 8 -18.82 -40.41 -39.15
N CYS A 9 -17.55 -40.30 -39.54
CA CYS A 9 -16.42 -40.24 -38.59
C CYS A 9 -16.34 -38.83 -38.02
N LEU A 10 -16.67 -38.67 -36.73
CA LEU A 10 -16.34 -37.48 -35.95
C LEU A 10 -14.85 -37.50 -35.60
N LEU A 11 -14.06 -36.66 -36.26
CA LEU A 11 -12.71 -36.32 -35.81
C LEU A 11 -12.83 -35.38 -34.61
N ALA A 12 -12.55 -35.88 -33.42
CA ALA A 12 -12.33 -35.06 -32.21
C ALA A 12 -10.97 -34.37 -32.33
N ALA A 13 -10.97 -33.09 -32.66
CA ALA A 13 -9.77 -32.26 -32.57
C ALA A 13 -9.42 -32.05 -31.10
N ALA A 14 -8.38 -32.72 -30.62
CA ALA A 14 -7.79 -32.45 -29.31
C ALA A 14 -7.13 -31.06 -29.35
N LEU A 15 -7.69 -30.11 -28.57
CA LEU A 15 -7.04 -28.83 -28.29
C LEU A 15 -5.74 -29.11 -27.51
N PRO A 16 -4.60 -28.52 -27.89
CA PRO A 16 -3.39 -28.67 -27.10
C PRO A 16 -3.60 -28.01 -25.74
N GLY A 17 -3.55 -28.82 -24.69
CA GLY A 17 -3.55 -28.34 -23.31
C GLY A 17 -2.35 -27.39 -23.10
N VAL A 18 -2.62 -26.19 -22.66
CA VAL A 18 -1.56 -25.27 -22.17
C VAL A 18 -0.98 -25.93 -20.94
N HIS A 19 0.09 -26.70 -21.08
CA HIS A 19 0.89 -27.17 -19.98
C HIS A 19 1.65 -25.97 -19.45
N ALA A 20 1.29 -25.51 -18.23
CA ALA A 20 2.12 -24.59 -17.48
C ALA A 20 3.52 -25.22 -17.37
N GLN A 21 4.51 -24.58 -17.94
CA GLN A 21 5.90 -25.04 -17.92
C GLN A 21 6.37 -25.03 -16.45
N GLN A 22 6.82 -26.16 -15.92
CA GLN A 22 7.38 -26.19 -14.57
C GLN A 22 8.62 -25.28 -14.51
N PRO A 23 8.80 -24.50 -13.42
CA PRO A 23 9.97 -23.65 -13.25
C PRO A 23 11.28 -24.45 -13.40
N SER A 24 12.32 -23.81 -13.93
CA SER A 24 13.64 -24.41 -13.99
C SER A 24 14.18 -24.67 -12.57
N GLN A 25 15.09 -25.67 -12.39
CA GLN A 25 15.64 -25.98 -11.06
C GLN A 25 16.20 -24.76 -10.29
N PRO A 26 16.96 -23.82 -10.91
CA PRO A 26 17.41 -22.62 -10.24
C PRO A 26 16.27 -21.74 -9.72
N THR A 27 15.20 -21.56 -10.51
CA THR A 27 14.04 -20.77 -10.12
C THR A 27 13.34 -21.37 -8.90
N ARG A 28 13.16 -22.69 -8.88
CA ARG A 28 12.55 -23.41 -7.76
C ARG A 28 13.36 -23.25 -6.46
N ALA A 29 14.68 -23.34 -6.52
CA ALA A 29 15.51 -23.15 -5.34
C ALA A 29 15.36 -21.74 -4.73
N PHE A 30 15.12 -20.72 -5.56
CA PHE A 30 14.88 -19.37 -5.08
C PHE A 30 13.45 -19.14 -4.60
N HIS A 31 12.45 -19.84 -5.14
CA HIS A 31 11.11 -19.89 -4.55
C HIS A 31 11.15 -20.53 -3.16
N ASP A 32 11.81 -21.69 -3.01
CA ASP A 32 11.98 -22.35 -1.72
C ASP A 32 12.70 -21.44 -0.69
N LEU A 33 13.71 -20.68 -1.12
CA LEU A 33 14.37 -19.66 -0.28
C LEU A 33 13.38 -18.54 0.12
N GLY A 34 12.59 -18.05 -0.84
CA GLY A 34 11.58 -17.03 -0.59
C GLY A 34 10.52 -17.49 0.42
N HIS A 35 10.06 -18.72 0.31
CA HIS A 35 9.13 -19.34 1.26
C HIS A 35 9.75 -19.45 2.66
N ALA A 36 11.04 -19.83 2.75
CA ALA A 36 11.76 -19.90 4.01
C ALA A 36 11.94 -18.53 4.68
N ILE A 37 12.24 -17.48 3.90
CA ILE A 37 12.38 -16.11 4.39
C ILE A 37 11.01 -15.55 4.83
N LEU A 38 9.95 -15.79 4.06
CA LEU A 38 8.60 -15.40 4.45
C LEU A 38 8.19 -16.05 5.77
N ARG A 39 8.42 -17.35 5.92
CA ARG A 39 8.17 -18.09 7.15
C ARG A 39 8.89 -17.47 8.34
N GLU A 40 10.18 -17.24 8.21
CA GLU A 40 11.01 -16.62 9.25
C GLU A 40 10.47 -15.25 9.67
N LEU A 41 10.06 -14.42 8.71
CA LEU A 41 9.47 -13.11 8.99
C LEU A 41 8.11 -13.20 9.68
N ILE A 42 7.23 -14.10 9.23
CA ILE A 42 5.90 -14.27 9.83
C ILE A 42 6.01 -14.79 11.27
N GLU A 43 6.94 -15.71 11.53
CA GLU A 43 7.10 -16.36 12.85
C GLU A 43 7.77 -15.44 13.89
N VAL A 44 8.28 -14.28 13.51
CA VAL A 44 8.67 -13.21 14.44
C VAL A 44 7.49 -12.26 14.65
N ASN A 45 6.95 -12.20 15.87
CA ASN A 45 5.96 -11.18 16.22
C ASN A 45 6.62 -9.79 16.23
N THR A 46 6.14 -8.90 15.35
CA THR A 46 6.65 -7.53 15.19
C THR A 46 5.54 -6.48 15.40
N THR A 47 4.52 -6.81 16.18
CA THR A 47 3.44 -5.86 16.55
C THR A 47 3.98 -4.72 17.43
N GLY A 48 3.30 -3.57 17.42
CA GLY A 48 3.72 -2.40 18.18
C GLY A 48 3.75 -2.61 19.69
N SER A 49 2.83 -3.42 20.24
CA SER A 49 2.67 -3.59 21.70
C SER A 49 3.73 -4.51 22.33
N VAL A 50 3.97 -5.68 21.75
CA VAL A 50 4.83 -6.74 22.31
C VAL A 50 5.93 -7.21 21.36
N GLY A 51 5.87 -6.78 20.11
CA GLY A 51 6.74 -7.25 19.04
C GLY A 51 8.19 -6.76 19.14
N ASN A 52 9.00 -7.28 18.22
CA ASN A 52 10.44 -6.99 18.17
C ASN A 52 10.94 -7.03 16.71
N THR A 53 10.95 -5.89 16.03
CA THR A 53 11.50 -5.80 14.67
C THR A 53 13.01 -6.03 14.64
N THR A 54 13.73 -5.76 15.76
CA THR A 54 15.17 -6.02 15.85
C THR A 54 15.50 -7.49 15.65
N THR A 55 14.66 -8.40 16.18
CA THR A 55 14.86 -9.84 15.97
C THR A 55 14.76 -10.20 14.49
N ALA A 56 13.73 -9.77 13.80
CA ALA A 56 13.58 -9.99 12.35
C ALA A 56 14.74 -9.36 11.56
N ALA A 57 15.13 -8.12 11.89
CA ALA A 57 16.24 -7.42 11.26
C ALA A 57 17.57 -8.16 11.43
N GLN A 58 17.85 -8.71 12.63
CA GLN A 58 19.07 -9.46 12.92
C GLN A 58 19.11 -10.81 12.19
N GLN A 59 18.01 -11.54 12.14
CA GLN A 59 17.91 -12.80 11.40
C GLN A 59 18.21 -12.57 9.91
N LEU A 60 17.61 -11.55 9.31
CA LEU A 60 17.88 -11.22 7.91
C LEU A 60 19.30 -10.70 7.69
N ALA A 61 19.85 -9.92 8.63
CA ALA A 61 21.23 -9.45 8.56
C ALA A 61 22.20 -10.63 8.50
N SER A 62 22.02 -11.66 9.35
CA SER A 62 22.83 -12.88 9.31
C SER A 62 22.77 -13.57 7.95
N ARG A 63 21.58 -13.64 7.31
CA ARG A 63 21.45 -14.22 5.96
C ARG A 63 22.27 -13.46 4.91
N PHE A 64 22.32 -12.13 4.98
CA PHE A 64 23.14 -11.32 4.07
C PHE A 64 24.63 -11.49 4.34
N GLU A 65 25.04 -11.55 5.61
CA GLU A 65 26.44 -11.80 6.02
C GLU A 65 26.90 -13.19 5.55
N ASP A 66 26.09 -14.22 5.76
CA ASP A 66 26.35 -15.60 5.31
C ASP A 66 26.44 -15.70 3.77
N ALA A 67 25.69 -14.86 3.05
CA ALA A 67 25.78 -14.74 1.59
C ALA A 67 27.01 -13.94 1.12
N GLY A 68 27.86 -13.48 2.03
CA GLY A 68 29.09 -12.76 1.73
C GLY A 68 28.90 -11.27 1.41
N PHE A 69 27.90 -10.62 1.96
CA PHE A 69 27.84 -9.15 2.02
C PHE A 69 28.87 -8.67 3.05
N ALA A 70 29.52 -7.54 2.77
CA ALA A 70 30.44 -6.97 3.73
C ALA A 70 29.69 -6.43 4.97
N ALA A 71 30.22 -6.62 6.17
CA ALA A 71 29.60 -6.14 7.40
C ALA A 71 29.32 -4.63 7.40
N ALA A 72 30.14 -3.83 6.70
CA ALA A 72 29.90 -2.40 6.52
C ALA A 72 28.64 -2.09 5.68
N ASP A 73 28.18 -3.04 4.87
CA ASP A 73 27.03 -2.91 3.98
C ASP A 73 25.75 -3.54 4.57
N VAL A 74 25.82 -4.15 5.78
CA VAL A 74 24.69 -4.74 6.50
C VAL A 74 24.58 -4.09 7.87
N GLN A 75 23.57 -3.28 8.10
CA GLN A 75 23.47 -2.49 9.32
C GLN A 75 22.08 -2.61 9.96
N VAL A 76 22.03 -3.07 11.21
CA VAL A 76 20.84 -3.07 12.07
C VAL A 76 20.90 -1.84 12.97
N VAL A 77 20.10 -0.81 12.66
CA VAL A 77 20.18 0.51 13.26
C VAL A 77 18.83 1.03 13.75
N GLY A 78 18.82 1.78 14.85
CA GLY A 78 17.61 2.39 15.41
C GLY A 78 17.85 2.93 16.81
N PRO A 79 16.93 3.77 17.32
CA PRO A 79 17.10 4.43 18.62
C PRO A 79 16.81 3.52 19.81
N THR A 80 16.13 2.39 19.60
CA THR A 80 15.72 1.48 20.68
C THR A 80 16.30 0.08 20.50
N GLY A 81 16.30 -0.73 21.56
CA GLY A 81 16.76 -2.10 21.52
C GLY A 81 15.82 -3.08 20.76
N LYS A 82 14.50 -2.77 20.74
CA LYS A 82 13.46 -3.68 20.20
C LYS A 82 13.00 -3.33 18.79
N ASN A 83 13.11 -2.07 18.39
CA ASN A 83 12.50 -1.57 17.16
C ASN A 83 13.58 -0.99 16.27
N ARG A 84 14.41 -1.84 15.66
CA ARG A 84 15.46 -1.42 14.74
C ARG A 84 15.11 -1.73 13.31
N ASN A 85 15.71 -0.94 12.42
CA ASN A 85 15.65 -1.10 10.98
C ASN A 85 16.83 -1.95 10.51
N LEU A 86 16.67 -2.64 9.39
CA LEU A 86 17.78 -3.24 8.63
C LEU A 86 18.03 -2.41 7.38
N VAL A 87 19.28 -2.01 7.17
CA VAL A 87 19.72 -1.39 5.92
C VAL A 87 20.83 -2.25 5.30
N VAL A 88 20.63 -2.68 4.05
CA VAL A 88 21.60 -3.46 3.29
C VAL A 88 21.94 -2.75 2.00
N ARG A 89 23.22 -2.63 1.68
CA ARG A 89 23.71 -2.06 0.42
C ARG A 89 24.30 -3.14 -0.47
N TYR A 90 23.66 -3.41 -1.60
CA TYR A 90 24.21 -4.24 -2.66
C TYR A 90 24.98 -3.33 -3.64
N ARG A 91 26.31 -3.45 -3.63
CA ARG A 91 27.20 -2.58 -4.40
C ARG A 91 27.12 -2.85 -5.89
N GLY A 92 26.98 -1.78 -6.67
CA GLY A 92 27.08 -1.76 -8.12
C GLY A 92 28.36 -1.09 -8.61
N THR A 93 28.40 -0.76 -9.90
CA THR A 93 29.55 -0.05 -10.51
C THR A 93 29.60 1.43 -10.16
N GLY A 94 28.50 2.00 -9.62
CA GLY A 94 28.38 3.43 -9.32
C GLY A 94 28.19 4.31 -10.57
N ALA A 95 27.83 3.74 -11.72
CA ALA A 95 27.55 4.51 -12.93
C ALA A 95 26.31 5.43 -12.78
N HIS A 96 25.39 5.06 -11.92
CA HIS A 96 24.17 5.81 -11.58
C HIS A 96 24.00 5.94 -10.07
N LYS A 97 23.17 6.89 -9.64
CA LYS A 97 22.77 7.02 -8.22
C LYS A 97 22.01 5.77 -7.76
N PRO A 98 22.07 5.43 -6.46
CA PRO A 98 21.39 4.28 -5.91
C PRO A 98 19.88 4.29 -6.12
N VAL A 99 19.25 3.11 -6.10
CA VAL A 99 17.81 2.91 -5.93
C VAL A 99 17.56 2.36 -4.54
N LEU A 100 16.60 2.93 -3.81
CA LEU A 100 16.17 2.46 -2.52
C LEU A 100 14.98 1.50 -2.68
N LEU A 101 15.09 0.32 -2.07
CA LEU A 101 14.06 -0.70 -1.97
C LEU A 101 13.52 -0.64 -0.54
N LEU A 102 12.25 -0.29 -0.38
CA LEU A 102 11.64 -0.01 0.91
C LEU A 102 10.51 -1.00 1.23
N ALA A 103 10.50 -1.48 2.46
CA ALA A 103 9.40 -2.20 3.08
C ALA A 103 9.46 -2.00 4.59
N HIS A 104 8.34 -2.22 5.30
CA HIS A 104 8.35 -2.25 6.75
C HIS A 104 8.32 -3.67 7.32
N LEU A 105 8.82 -3.84 8.55
CA LEU A 105 8.89 -5.12 9.27
C LEU A 105 7.78 -5.27 10.31
N ASP A 106 7.31 -4.16 10.86
CA ASP A 106 6.23 -4.17 11.84
C ASP A 106 4.90 -4.53 11.19
N VAL A 107 3.97 -4.95 12.02
CA VAL A 107 2.62 -5.34 11.62
C VAL A 107 1.61 -4.87 12.66
N VAL A 108 0.36 -4.62 12.24
CA VAL A 108 -0.73 -4.34 13.17
C VAL A 108 -1.02 -5.51 14.10
N GLU A 109 -1.68 -5.22 15.22
CA GLU A 109 -2.04 -6.21 16.23
C GLU A 109 -2.84 -7.37 15.64
N ALA A 110 -2.55 -8.58 16.12
CA ALA A 110 -3.28 -9.80 15.76
C ALA A 110 -3.49 -10.65 17.01
N LYS A 111 -4.75 -10.74 17.46
CA LYS A 111 -5.11 -11.56 18.62
C LYS A 111 -5.40 -12.99 18.16
N ARG A 112 -4.70 -13.97 18.72
CA ARG A 112 -4.88 -15.40 18.38
C ARG A 112 -6.35 -15.86 18.41
N ALA A 113 -7.14 -15.33 19.34
CA ALA A 113 -8.55 -15.69 19.51
C ALA A 113 -9.45 -15.26 18.33
N ASP A 114 -9.04 -14.26 17.55
CA ASP A 114 -9.79 -13.74 16.42
C ASP A 114 -9.46 -14.46 15.10
N TRP A 115 -8.42 -15.33 15.11
CA TRP A 115 -7.90 -15.98 13.92
C TRP A 115 -8.19 -17.48 13.89
N THR A 116 -8.45 -18.02 12.71
CA THR A 116 -8.59 -19.47 12.48
C THR A 116 -7.24 -20.18 12.69
N TYR A 117 -6.17 -19.65 12.09
CA TYR A 117 -4.80 -20.10 12.26
C TYR A 117 -4.02 -19.15 13.17
N ASP A 118 -2.89 -19.62 13.73
CA ASP A 118 -2.03 -18.70 14.48
C ASP A 118 -1.44 -17.61 13.56
N PRO A 119 -1.65 -16.31 13.85
CA PRO A 119 -1.17 -15.25 12.99
C PRO A 119 0.35 -15.18 12.86
N PHE A 120 1.09 -15.76 13.79
CA PHE A 120 2.56 -15.79 13.81
C PHE A 120 3.14 -17.19 13.56
N VAL A 121 2.38 -18.03 12.85
CA VAL A 121 2.84 -19.32 12.31
C VAL A 121 2.43 -19.36 10.84
N LEU A 122 3.42 -19.34 9.92
CA LEU A 122 3.11 -19.41 8.50
C LEU A 122 2.44 -20.73 8.17
N THR A 123 1.13 -20.70 7.90
CA THR A 123 0.31 -21.88 7.60
C THR A 123 0.03 -21.96 6.11
N GLU A 124 0.47 -23.06 5.49
CA GLU A 124 0.12 -23.37 4.11
C GLU A 124 -1.18 -24.19 4.08
N LYS A 125 -2.20 -23.64 3.40
CA LYS A 125 -3.52 -24.29 3.30
C LYS A 125 -4.25 -23.84 2.04
N ASP A 126 -4.82 -24.79 1.30
CA ASP A 126 -5.68 -24.55 0.12
C ASP A 126 -5.04 -23.61 -0.93
N GLY A 127 -3.72 -23.71 -1.13
CA GLY A 127 -2.95 -22.89 -2.07
C GLY A 127 -2.63 -21.49 -1.58
N TYR A 128 -2.82 -21.19 -0.30
CA TYR A 128 -2.49 -19.93 0.34
C TYR A 128 -1.46 -20.09 1.45
N PHE A 129 -0.67 -19.06 1.65
CA PHE A 129 0.06 -18.78 2.88
C PHE A 129 -0.78 -17.89 3.79
N TYR A 130 -1.08 -18.35 5.00
CA TYR A 130 -1.76 -17.58 6.05
C TYR A 130 -0.76 -17.09 7.07
N GLY A 131 -0.89 -15.84 7.49
CA GLY A 131 -0.08 -15.22 8.53
C GLY A 131 -0.20 -13.71 8.52
N ARG A 132 -0.04 -13.05 9.67
CA ARG A 132 -0.03 -11.60 9.76
C ARG A 132 1.21 -11.02 9.06
N GLY A 133 1.00 -10.15 8.07
CA GLY A 133 2.05 -9.57 7.25
C GLY A 133 2.23 -10.26 5.89
N THR A 134 1.42 -11.26 5.55
CA THR A 134 1.54 -11.92 4.24
C THR A 134 1.17 -10.96 3.08
N GLN A 135 0.21 -10.05 3.28
CA GLN A 135 -0.12 -8.99 2.35
C GLN A 135 0.58 -7.68 2.75
N ASP A 136 0.65 -7.38 4.05
CA ASP A 136 1.06 -6.10 4.61
C ASP A 136 2.05 -6.27 5.77
N GLN A 137 3.40 -6.20 5.60
CA GLN A 137 4.11 -6.04 4.33
C GLN A 137 5.30 -7.02 4.26
N LYS A 138 5.31 -8.09 5.14
CA LYS A 138 6.40 -9.08 5.19
C LYS A 138 6.53 -9.90 3.89
N GLY A 139 5.39 -10.10 3.17
CA GLY A 139 5.42 -10.75 1.86
C GLY A 139 6.31 -10.00 0.87
N GLY A 140 6.07 -8.69 0.70
CA GLY A 140 6.89 -7.84 -0.16
C GLY A 140 8.34 -7.72 0.33
N ALA A 141 8.56 -7.58 1.65
CA ALA A 141 9.91 -7.57 2.23
C ALA A 141 10.69 -8.84 1.89
N ALA A 142 10.03 -10.02 2.00
CA ALA A 142 10.66 -11.30 1.68
C ALA A 142 11.05 -11.41 0.20
N THR A 143 10.25 -10.85 -0.75
CA THR A 143 10.61 -10.86 -2.18
C THR A 143 11.86 -10.02 -2.44
N LEU A 144 12.01 -8.86 -1.80
CA LEU A 144 13.19 -8.00 -1.92
C LEU A 144 14.45 -8.69 -1.37
N VAL A 145 14.36 -9.27 -0.16
CA VAL A 145 15.47 -9.99 0.48
C VAL A 145 15.93 -11.16 -0.40
N THR A 146 14.99 -12.01 -0.83
CA THR A 146 15.26 -13.17 -1.68
C THR A 146 15.94 -12.75 -2.97
N THR A 147 15.47 -11.68 -3.60
CA THR A 147 16.03 -11.18 -4.86
C THR A 147 17.47 -10.72 -4.69
N LEU A 148 17.79 -9.94 -3.64
CA LEU A 148 19.16 -9.50 -3.42
C LEU A 148 20.12 -10.68 -3.12
N LEU A 149 19.66 -11.68 -2.37
CA LEU A 149 20.43 -12.91 -2.12
C LEU A 149 20.65 -13.70 -3.43
N ARG A 150 19.63 -13.79 -4.29
CA ARG A 150 19.75 -14.40 -5.62
C ARG A 150 20.75 -13.68 -6.51
N LEU A 151 20.64 -12.36 -6.63
CA LEU A 151 21.58 -11.54 -7.41
C LEU A 151 23.03 -11.72 -6.92
N LYS A 152 23.22 -11.82 -5.61
CA LYS A 152 24.54 -12.10 -5.01
C LYS A 152 25.07 -13.48 -5.36
N ALA A 153 24.24 -14.52 -5.27
CA ALA A 153 24.60 -15.89 -5.63
C ALA A 153 24.96 -16.01 -7.12
N GLU A 154 24.25 -15.29 -7.99
CA GLU A 154 24.49 -15.21 -9.44
C GLU A 154 25.69 -14.29 -9.79
N LYS A 155 26.30 -13.61 -8.81
CA LYS A 155 27.38 -12.63 -9.00
C LYS A 155 26.99 -11.49 -9.97
N TRP A 156 25.73 -11.11 -9.97
CA TRP A 156 25.24 -9.99 -10.76
C TRP A 156 25.87 -8.69 -10.28
N VAL A 157 26.39 -7.87 -11.18
CA VAL A 157 26.93 -6.55 -10.86
C VAL A 157 26.01 -5.48 -11.47
N PRO A 158 25.20 -4.78 -10.66
CA PRO A 158 24.34 -3.72 -11.15
C PRO A 158 25.13 -2.46 -11.55
N ASP A 159 24.53 -1.60 -12.36
CA ASP A 159 25.12 -0.31 -12.75
C ASP A 159 25.09 0.73 -11.62
N ARG A 160 24.30 0.50 -10.60
CA ARG A 160 24.05 1.34 -9.41
C ARG A 160 23.94 0.49 -8.15
N ASP A 161 24.14 1.10 -7.01
CA ASP A 161 23.86 0.42 -5.76
C ASP A 161 22.36 0.19 -5.62
N LEU A 162 21.97 -1.00 -5.11
CA LEU A 162 20.63 -1.28 -4.62
C LEU A 162 20.67 -1.22 -3.09
N ILE A 163 19.90 -0.32 -2.50
CA ILE A 163 19.81 -0.17 -1.05
C ILE A 163 18.49 -0.78 -0.61
N LEU A 164 18.52 -1.77 0.26
CA LEU A 164 17.34 -2.30 0.93
C LEU A 164 17.20 -1.62 2.28
N ALA A 165 16.05 -1.03 2.58
CA ALA A 165 15.68 -0.57 3.91
C ALA A 165 14.41 -1.30 4.35
N LEU A 166 14.54 -2.11 5.40
CA LEU A 166 13.42 -2.74 6.09
C LEU A 166 13.20 -1.99 7.41
N THR A 167 12.10 -1.27 7.51
CA THR A 167 11.87 -0.27 8.56
C THR A 167 10.94 -0.76 9.66
N ALA A 168 10.89 -0.03 10.75
CA ALA A 168 10.02 -0.25 11.90
C ALA A 168 9.14 0.97 12.13
N GLY A 169 7.88 0.76 12.52
CA GLY A 169 6.97 1.82 12.96
C GLY A 169 6.15 2.49 11.86
N GLU A 170 5.97 1.84 10.72
CA GLU A 170 5.05 2.29 9.67
C GLU A 170 3.60 2.22 10.16
N GLU A 171 3.21 1.09 10.73
CA GLU A 171 1.85 0.78 11.22
C GLU A 171 1.44 1.58 12.47
N GLY A 172 2.34 2.39 12.99
CA GLY A 172 2.15 3.09 14.26
C GLY A 172 2.29 2.18 15.49
N GLY A 173 1.94 2.72 16.67
CA GLY A 173 2.09 1.98 17.92
C GLY A 173 3.54 1.81 18.41
N MET A 174 4.52 2.22 17.62
CA MET A 174 5.93 2.27 17.99
C MET A 174 6.36 3.70 18.36
N PRO A 175 7.45 3.88 19.12
CA PRO A 175 7.89 5.19 19.60
C PRO A 175 8.45 6.10 18.50
N TYR A 176 8.67 5.60 17.30
CA TYR A 176 9.22 6.34 16.16
C TYR A 176 8.88 5.64 14.84
N ASN A 177 8.94 6.39 13.73
CA ASN A 177 8.91 5.85 12.37
C ASN A 177 10.36 5.65 11.86
N GLY A 178 10.63 4.48 11.28
CA GLY A 178 11.98 4.07 10.86
C GLY A 178 12.54 4.91 9.74
N VAL A 179 11.74 5.26 8.73
CA VAL A 179 12.18 6.10 7.60
C VAL A 179 12.47 7.52 8.07
N GLU A 180 11.58 8.10 8.88
CA GLU A 180 11.81 9.43 9.45
C GLU A 180 13.11 9.48 10.26
N TRP A 181 13.33 8.46 11.09
CA TRP A 181 14.56 8.37 11.89
C TRP A 181 15.81 8.21 11.01
N LEU A 182 15.77 7.34 10.00
CA LEU A 182 16.89 7.14 9.06
C LEU A 182 17.22 8.42 8.30
N LEU A 183 16.22 9.15 7.84
CA LEU A 183 16.40 10.45 7.16
C LEU A 183 17.07 11.48 8.06
N LYS A 184 16.73 11.49 9.35
CA LYS A 184 17.25 12.46 10.33
C LYS A 184 18.66 12.09 10.80
N GLU A 185 18.88 10.83 11.17
CA GLU A 185 20.07 10.40 11.88
C GLU A 185 21.11 9.66 11.02
N LYS A 186 20.66 9.06 9.90
CA LYS A 186 21.47 8.15 9.07
C LYS A 186 21.18 8.31 7.57
N ARG A 187 20.88 9.51 7.10
CA ARG A 187 20.46 9.78 5.72
C ARG A 187 21.37 9.14 4.67
N ALA A 188 22.70 9.15 4.88
CA ALA A 188 23.67 8.57 3.96
C ALA A 188 23.46 7.07 3.69
N LEU A 189 22.81 6.35 4.60
CA LEU A 189 22.49 4.92 4.41
C LEU A 189 21.38 4.70 3.37
N ILE A 190 20.45 5.66 3.23
CA ILE A 190 19.25 5.52 2.40
C ILE A 190 19.14 6.59 1.30
N ASP A 191 20.18 7.40 1.08
CA ASP A 191 20.14 8.42 0.02
C ASP A 191 20.16 7.76 -1.35
N ALA A 192 19.19 8.07 -2.19
CA ALA A 192 18.93 7.40 -3.46
C ALA A 192 18.36 8.36 -4.51
N GLU A 193 18.43 7.97 -5.78
CA GLU A 193 17.80 8.70 -6.89
C GLU A 193 16.28 8.67 -6.78
N TYR A 194 15.75 7.51 -6.45
CA TYR A 194 14.33 7.25 -6.16
C TYR A 194 14.19 5.98 -5.31
N ALA A 195 13.01 5.78 -4.77
CA ALA A 195 12.65 4.58 -4.02
C ALA A 195 11.54 3.77 -4.70
N ILE A 196 11.62 2.46 -4.59
CA ILE A 196 10.53 1.51 -4.84
C ILE A 196 10.06 1.04 -3.48
N ASN A 197 8.82 1.40 -3.12
CA ASN A 197 8.18 0.96 -1.88
C ASN A 197 7.20 -0.18 -2.19
N VAL A 198 7.43 -1.37 -1.65
CA VAL A 198 6.56 -2.51 -1.93
C VAL A 198 5.26 -2.51 -1.10
N ASP A 199 5.08 -1.47 -0.30
CA ASP A 199 3.96 -1.28 0.63
C ASP A 199 2.70 -0.66 0.00
N ALA A 200 2.66 -0.48 -1.30
CA ALA A 200 1.49 0.05 -2.00
C ALA A 200 1.49 -0.43 -3.45
N GLY A 201 0.35 -0.31 -4.12
CA GLY A 201 0.21 -0.76 -5.51
C GLY A 201 0.41 -2.26 -5.67
N GLY A 202 0.64 -2.69 -6.91
CA GLY A 202 0.78 -4.11 -7.25
C GLY A 202 -0.31 -4.60 -8.18
N GLY A 203 -0.51 -5.90 -8.25
CA GLY A 203 -1.44 -6.49 -9.20
C GLY A 203 -2.83 -6.77 -8.63
N GLU A 204 -3.84 -6.62 -9.46
CA GLU A 204 -5.22 -6.98 -9.12
C GLU A 204 -5.67 -8.28 -9.82
N LEU A 205 -6.34 -9.14 -9.04
CA LEU A 205 -7.03 -10.32 -9.53
C LEU A 205 -8.55 -10.10 -9.45
N ASP A 206 -9.25 -10.24 -10.57
CA ASP A 206 -10.72 -10.40 -10.60
C ASP A 206 -11.06 -11.82 -11.07
N LYS A 207 -11.68 -12.60 -10.19
CA LYS A 207 -12.05 -14.01 -10.47
C LYS A 207 -10.89 -14.82 -11.02
N GLY A 208 -9.70 -14.64 -10.45
CA GLY A 208 -8.47 -15.35 -10.82
C GLY A 208 -7.80 -14.87 -12.13
N LYS A 209 -8.26 -13.75 -12.69
CA LYS A 209 -7.63 -13.13 -13.87
C LYS A 209 -6.85 -11.88 -13.46
N HIS A 210 -5.65 -11.74 -13.98
CA HIS A 210 -4.87 -10.50 -13.85
C HIS A 210 -5.57 -9.39 -14.66
N THR A 211 -5.92 -8.27 -14.00
CA THR A 211 -6.68 -7.19 -14.63
C THR A 211 -5.83 -5.96 -14.91
N MET A 212 -5.08 -5.50 -13.92
CA MET A 212 -4.18 -4.36 -14.04
C MET A 212 -3.05 -4.44 -13.02
N PHE A 213 -2.05 -3.61 -13.20
CA PHE A 213 -0.91 -3.47 -12.29
C PHE A 213 -0.77 -2.00 -11.89
N ASP A 214 -0.92 -1.72 -10.60
CA ASP A 214 -0.92 -0.38 -10.04
C ASP A 214 0.49 0.05 -9.63
N VAL A 215 0.82 1.29 -9.99
CA VAL A 215 2.05 1.96 -9.56
C VAL A 215 1.66 3.24 -8.81
N GLN A 216 1.79 3.22 -7.49
CA GLN A 216 1.55 4.39 -6.67
C GLN A 216 2.59 5.48 -6.99
N ALA A 217 2.11 6.68 -7.29
CA ALA A 217 2.93 7.87 -7.51
C ALA A 217 2.49 9.07 -6.64
N ALA A 218 1.42 8.91 -5.90
CA ALA A 218 0.91 9.87 -4.95
C ALA A 218 0.19 9.14 -3.81
N GLU A 219 -0.03 9.83 -2.69
CA GLU A 219 -0.86 9.34 -1.59
C GLU A 219 -1.56 10.51 -0.91
N LYS A 220 -2.72 10.24 -0.30
CA LYS A 220 -3.48 11.25 0.43
C LYS A 220 -2.81 11.58 1.76
N VAL A 221 -3.07 12.80 2.22
CA VAL A 221 -2.57 13.28 3.51
C VAL A 221 -3.57 12.92 4.60
N PHE A 222 -3.10 12.22 5.63
CA PHE A 222 -3.86 11.93 6.83
C PHE A 222 -3.96 13.19 7.70
N HIS A 223 -5.17 13.54 8.14
CA HIS A 223 -5.40 14.64 9.07
C HIS A 223 -6.64 14.38 9.91
N SER A 224 -6.51 14.44 11.23
CA SER A 224 -7.63 14.24 12.14
C SER A 224 -7.92 15.50 12.95
N VAL A 225 -9.20 15.78 13.09
CA VAL A 225 -9.70 16.89 13.90
C VAL A 225 -10.70 16.40 14.95
N SER A 226 -10.79 17.08 16.08
CA SER A 226 -11.88 16.92 17.02
C SER A 226 -12.94 18.00 16.81
N LEU A 227 -14.21 17.61 16.83
CA LEU A 227 -15.35 18.51 16.93
C LEU A 227 -15.93 18.36 18.34
N THR A 228 -15.95 19.44 19.14
CA THR A 228 -16.38 19.40 20.53
C THR A 228 -17.48 20.45 20.76
N ALA A 229 -18.63 20.01 21.24
CA ALA A 229 -19.69 20.86 21.78
C ALA A 229 -19.70 20.79 23.29
N THR A 230 -19.84 21.91 23.97
CA THR A 230 -19.94 21.99 25.43
C THR A 230 -21.22 22.69 25.87
N ASN A 231 -21.68 22.36 27.07
CA ASN A 231 -22.89 22.91 27.67
C ASN A 231 -22.75 22.93 29.20
N SER A 232 -23.52 23.79 29.87
CA SER A 232 -23.53 23.84 31.35
C SER A 232 -24.11 22.58 32.01
N GLY A 233 -24.78 21.71 31.22
CA GLY A 233 -25.49 20.55 31.75
C GLY A 233 -26.80 20.94 32.45
N GLY A 234 -27.34 20.01 33.24
CA GLY A 234 -28.56 20.20 34.02
C GLY A 234 -29.34 18.91 34.21
N HIS A 235 -30.46 18.97 34.91
CA HIS A 235 -31.35 17.83 35.13
C HIS A 235 -32.20 17.57 33.89
N SER A 236 -32.29 16.32 33.43
CA SER A 236 -33.00 15.99 32.18
C SER A 236 -34.50 16.23 32.18
N SER A 237 -35.11 16.35 33.38
CA SER A 237 -36.53 16.71 33.50
C SER A 237 -36.83 18.18 33.16
N LEU A 238 -35.76 18.99 33.01
CA LEU A 238 -35.86 20.40 32.59
C LEU A 238 -35.16 20.53 31.21
N PRO A 239 -35.79 20.06 30.12
CA PRO A 239 -35.15 19.97 28.82
C PRO A 239 -34.84 21.36 28.26
N ARG A 240 -33.63 21.49 27.68
CA ARG A 240 -33.16 22.68 26.99
C ARG A 240 -32.84 22.37 25.53
N ARG A 241 -32.94 23.37 24.66
CA ARG A 241 -32.60 23.22 23.24
C ARG A 241 -31.08 23.26 23.01
N ASP A 242 -30.32 23.96 23.84
CA ASP A 242 -28.88 24.06 23.83
C ASP A 242 -28.21 22.82 24.47
N ASN A 243 -28.29 21.71 23.80
CA ASN A 243 -27.77 20.41 24.24
C ASN A 243 -26.49 20.05 23.42
N ALA A 244 -25.40 19.72 24.09
CA ALA A 244 -24.13 19.42 23.45
C ALA A 244 -24.22 18.25 22.45
N ILE A 245 -25.01 17.21 22.78
CA ILE A 245 -25.24 16.09 21.84
C ILE A 245 -26.00 16.56 20.59
N TYR A 246 -27.02 17.42 20.75
CA TYR A 246 -27.81 17.90 19.61
C TYR A 246 -26.99 18.82 18.70
N ALA A 247 -26.18 19.70 19.28
CA ALA A 247 -25.26 20.56 18.53
C ALA A 247 -24.26 19.73 17.70
N LEU A 248 -23.59 18.76 18.35
CA LEU A 248 -22.65 17.88 17.66
C LEU A 248 -23.32 17.01 16.60
N ALA A 249 -24.48 16.41 16.89
CA ALA A 249 -25.22 15.59 15.91
C ALA A 249 -25.59 16.40 14.66
N GLY A 250 -26.08 17.65 14.84
CA GLY A 250 -26.39 18.55 13.73
C GLY A 250 -25.14 18.94 12.92
N ALA A 251 -23.99 19.13 13.58
CA ALA A 251 -22.72 19.39 12.91
C ALA A 251 -22.27 18.19 12.06
N LEU A 252 -22.34 16.98 12.62
CA LEU A 252 -21.98 15.74 11.93
C LEU A 252 -22.92 15.42 10.76
N ASP A 253 -24.24 15.67 10.89
CA ASP A 253 -25.19 15.50 9.78
C ASP A 253 -24.85 16.43 8.61
N ARG A 254 -24.54 17.71 8.88
CA ARG A 254 -24.12 18.65 7.84
C ARG A 254 -22.81 18.24 7.18
N LEU A 255 -21.84 17.82 7.96
CA LEU A 255 -20.53 17.35 7.44
C LEU A 255 -20.71 16.07 6.62
N GLY A 256 -21.53 15.11 7.09
CA GLY A 256 -21.77 13.85 6.40
C GLY A 256 -22.48 13.98 5.04
N ARG A 257 -23.16 15.10 4.82
CA ARG A 257 -23.81 15.44 3.52
C ARG A 257 -22.95 16.31 2.62
N PHE A 258 -21.80 16.75 3.09
CA PHE A 258 -20.93 17.65 2.34
C PHE A 258 -19.88 16.89 1.55
N ASP A 259 -19.83 17.16 0.26
CA ASP A 259 -18.76 16.71 -0.62
C ASP A 259 -17.76 17.85 -0.88
N PHE A 260 -16.48 17.63 -0.58
CA PHE A 260 -15.44 18.57 -0.99
C PHE A 260 -15.38 18.70 -2.52
N PRO A 261 -14.92 19.84 -3.06
CA PRO A 261 -14.79 20.02 -4.51
C PRO A 261 -13.92 18.96 -5.16
N VAL A 262 -14.31 18.52 -6.35
CA VAL A 262 -13.51 17.61 -7.19
C VAL A 262 -12.28 18.35 -7.71
N LYS A 263 -11.09 17.74 -7.55
CA LYS A 263 -9.79 18.28 -8.01
C LYS A 263 -8.87 17.12 -8.46
N PRO A 264 -9.14 16.48 -9.61
CA PRO A 264 -8.32 15.38 -10.09
C PRO A 264 -6.92 15.88 -10.48
N SER A 265 -5.88 15.32 -9.83
CA SER A 265 -4.48 15.55 -10.20
C SER A 265 -4.13 14.85 -11.52
N GLU A 266 -2.94 15.11 -12.07
CA GLU A 266 -2.47 14.41 -13.28
C GLU A 266 -2.35 12.90 -13.06
N VAL A 267 -1.94 12.46 -11.85
CA VAL A 267 -1.90 11.03 -11.48
C VAL A 267 -3.32 10.45 -11.52
N VAL A 268 -4.32 11.14 -10.97
CA VAL A 268 -5.72 10.70 -10.96
C VAL A 268 -6.31 10.67 -12.38
N LYS A 269 -5.98 11.65 -13.23
CA LYS A 269 -6.38 11.61 -14.64
C LYS A 269 -5.76 10.42 -15.37
N ALA A 270 -4.47 10.16 -15.15
CA ALA A 270 -3.79 9.00 -15.71
C ALA A 270 -4.41 7.69 -15.22
N TYR A 271 -4.73 7.58 -13.91
CA TYR A 271 -5.48 6.45 -13.35
C TYR A 271 -6.76 6.19 -14.14
N PHE A 272 -7.67 7.17 -14.22
CA PHE A 272 -8.94 6.98 -14.92
C PHE A 272 -8.76 6.66 -16.41
N GLY A 273 -7.74 7.24 -17.05
CA GLY A 273 -7.44 6.96 -18.46
C GLY A 273 -7.03 5.51 -18.71
N LYS A 274 -6.20 4.95 -17.83
CA LYS A 274 -5.71 3.56 -17.93
C LYS A 274 -6.72 2.54 -17.42
N ALA A 275 -7.35 2.78 -16.27
CA ALA A 275 -8.36 1.90 -15.68
C ALA A 275 -9.63 1.77 -16.55
N ALA A 276 -9.91 2.73 -17.43
CA ALA A 276 -10.98 2.64 -18.41
C ALA A 276 -10.87 1.43 -19.37
N ALA A 277 -9.68 0.81 -19.48
CA ALA A 277 -9.49 -0.37 -20.32
C ALA A 277 -10.17 -1.64 -19.74
N VAL A 278 -10.33 -1.70 -18.42
CA VAL A 278 -10.89 -2.86 -17.71
C VAL A 278 -12.28 -2.58 -17.11
N ALA A 279 -12.78 -1.36 -17.22
CA ALA A 279 -14.09 -0.96 -16.72
C ALA A 279 -15.23 -1.32 -17.68
N THR A 280 -16.48 -1.38 -17.16
CA THR A 280 -17.66 -1.54 -18.01
C THR A 280 -17.80 -0.35 -18.99
N PRO A 281 -18.42 -0.53 -20.16
CA PRO A 281 -18.46 0.53 -21.19
C PRO A 281 -18.96 1.90 -20.70
N ALA A 282 -19.99 1.92 -19.84
CA ALA A 282 -20.55 3.16 -19.30
C ALA A 282 -19.57 3.85 -18.34
N VAL A 283 -18.95 3.10 -17.41
CA VAL A 283 -17.95 3.61 -16.48
C VAL A 283 -16.69 4.04 -17.23
N ALA A 284 -16.24 3.26 -18.21
CA ALA A 284 -15.09 3.60 -19.04
C ALA A 284 -15.27 4.92 -19.80
N ALA A 285 -16.49 5.21 -20.29
CA ALA A 285 -16.79 6.49 -20.94
C ALA A 285 -16.63 7.66 -19.96
N ASP A 286 -17.14 7.53 -18.75
CA ASP A 286 -17.01 8.56 -17.70
C ASP A 286 -15.56 8.73 -17.26
N MET A 287 -14.82 7.63 -17.08
CA MET A 287 -13.38 7.64 -16.76
C MET A 287 -12.57 8.40 -17.82
N ARG A 288 -12.81 8.13 -19.11
CA ARG A 288 -12.12 8.84 -20.20
C ARG A 288 -12.42 10.36 -20.20
N ARG A 289 -13.63 10.77 -19.79
CA ARG A 289 -13.96 12.18 -19.63
C ARG A 289 -13.14 12.85 -18.54
N VAL A 290 -12.91 12.16 -17.41
CA VAL A 290 -12.02 12.67 -16.36
C VAL A 290 -10.59 12.76 -16.88
N ALA A 291 -10.10 11.73 -17.54
CA ALA A 291 -8.74 11.66 -18.07
C ALA A 291 -8.42 12.81 -19.05
N ASN A 292 -9.35 13.16 -19.91
CA ASN A 292 -9.15 14.22 -20.92
C ASN A 292 -9.66 15.61 -20.48
N GLY A 293 -10.14 15.76 -19.22
CA GLY A 293 -10.59 17.02 -18.66
C GLY A 293 -11.96 17.51 -19.16
N SER A 294 -12.75 16.65 -19.82
CA SER A 294 -14.11 16.98 -20.33
C SER A 294 -15.26 16.51 -19.41
N ALA A 295 -14.92 16.03 -18.20
CA ALA A 295 -15.92 15.58 -17.24
C ALA A 295 -16.76 16.77 -16.70
N ASP A 296 -18.06 16.60 -16.72
CA ASP A 296 -19.04 17.51 -16.11
C ASP A 296 -19.46 17.06 -14.70
N ALA A 297 -20.26 17.85 -14.02
CA ALA A 297 -20.77 17.54 -12.68
C ALA A 297 -21.51 16.20 -12.62
N ALA A 298 -22.26 15.86 -13.68
CA ALA A 298 -23.01 14.61 -13.74
C ALA A 298 -22.07 13.39 -13.88
N THR A 299 -20.99 13.51 -14.64
CA THR A 299 -19.93 12.52 -14.75
C THR A 299 -19.26 12.25 -13.39
N TYR A 300 -18.86 13.31 -12.68
CA TYR A 300 -18.30 13.17 -11.34
C TYR A 300 -19.29 12.58 -10.35
N ALA A 301 -20.56 12.98 -10.38
CA ALA A 301 -21.60 12.41 -9.51
C ALA A 301 -21.81 10.91 -9.74
N ARG A 302 -21.73 10.42 -10.99
CA ARG A 302 -21.82 8.99 -11.27
C ARG A 302 -20.61 8.22 -10.73
N LEU A 303 -19.40 8.70 -11.01
CA LEU A 303 -18.17 8.05 -10.53
C LEU A 303 -18.07 8.07 -9.00
N SER A 304 -18.49 9.16 -8.36
CA SER A 304 -18.47 9.29 -6.89
C SER A 304 -19.40 8.32 -6.14
N LYS A 305 -20.29 7.61 -6.84
CA LYS A 305 -21.07 6.52 -6.23
C LYS A 305 -20.21 5.31 -5.84
N VAL A 306 -19.04 5.18 -6.44
CA VAL A 306 -18.04 4.16 -6.07
C VAL A 306 -17.08 4.79 -5.06
N PRO A 307 -17.00 4.30 -3.80
CA PRO A 307 -16.18 4.92 -2.75
C PRO A 307 -14.72 5.14 -3.16
N MET A 308 -14.09 4.16 -3.83
CA MET A 308 -12.72 4.28 -4.32
C MET A 308 -12.57 5.45 -5.31
N TYR A 309 -13.46 5.59 -6.29
CA TYR A 309 -13.38 6.68 -7.27
C TYR A 309 -13.66 8.03 -6.61
N ASN A 310 -14.60 8.09 -5.65
CA ASN A 310 -14.84 9.31 -4.87
C ASN A 310 -13.60 9.75 -4.10
N ALA A 311 -12.92 8.80 -3.46
CA ALA A 311 -11.68 9.06 -2.72
C ALA A 311 -10.55 9.55 -3.63
N GLN A 312 -10.46 9.07 -4.87
CA GLN A 312 -9.49 9.57 -5.87
C GLN A 312 -9.78 11.02 -6.29
N LEU A 313 -11.05 11.41 -6.38
CA LEU A 313 -11.49 12.68 -6.97
C LEU A 313 -11.39 13.87 -6.02
N ARG A 314 -11.45 13.66 -4.70
CA ARG A 314 -11.57 14.76 -3.72
C ARG A 314 -11.02 14.42 -2.34
N THR A 315 -10.81 15.45 -1.53
CA THR A 315 -10.64 15.30 -0.08
C THR A 315 -11.92 14.70 0.52
N THR A 316 -11.77 13.77 1.45
CA THR A 316 -12.87 13.11 2.15
C THR A 316 -12.66 13.22 3.65
N CYS A 317 -13.74 13.51 4.40
CA CYS A 317 -13.70 13.56 5.86
C CYS A 317 -14.84 12.71 6.42
N VAL A 318 -14.54 11.84 7.38
CA VAL A 318 -15.52 10.94 8.01
C VAL A 318 -15.38 10.96 9.52
N ALA A 319 -16.50 10.97 10.26
CA ALA A 319 -16.47 10.78 11.69
C ALA A 319 -16.16 9.32 12.02
N THR A 320 -15.15 9.10 12.85
CA THR A 320 -14.65 7.74 13.20
C THR A 320 -14.87 7.38 14.66
N MET A 321 -15.04 8.38 15.55
CA MET A 321 -15.31 8.17 16.96
C MET A 321 -16.30 9.21 17.48
N LEU A 322 -17.11 8.81 18.46
CA LEU A 322 -18.12 9.67 19.09
C LEU A 322 -18.18 9.37 20.59
N GLU A 323 -18.20 10.41 21.40
CA GLU A 323 -18.43 10.32 22.85
C GLU A 323 -19.36 11.45 23.32
N GLY A 324 -20.12 11.24 24.38
CA GLY A 324 -20.98 12.28 24.96
C GLY A 324 -21.91 11.80 26.06
N GLY A 325 -22.18 12.71 26.99
CA GLY A 325 -22.99 12.43 28.18
C GLY A 325 -22.24 11.67 29.26
N HIS A 326 -22.79 11.65 30.48
CA HIS A 326 -22.17 10.99 31.64
C HIS A 326 -23.20 10.30 32.54
N ALA A 327 -24.50 10.61 32.38
CA ALA A 327 -25.58 9.99 33.14
C ALA A 327 -26.89 10.05 32.36
N PRO A 328 -27.78 9.04 32.49
CA PRO A 328 -29.01 8.94 31.71
C PRO A 328 -30.07 10.03 32.09
N ASN A 329 -29.94 10.65 33.27
CA ASN A 329 -30.83 11.65 33.79
C ASN A 329 -30.22 13.07 33.85
N ALA A 330 -29.08 13.30 33.17
CA ALA A 330 -28.38 14.59 33.11
C ALA A 330 -28.27 15.09 31.67
N LEU A 331 -28.40 16.40 31.47
CA LEU A 331 -28.04 17.05 30.21
C LEU A 331 -26.52 16.94 30.01
N PRO A 332 -26.02 16.57 28.83
CA PRO A 332 -24.60 16.37 28.57
C PRO A 332 -23.82 17.69 28.67
N GLN A 333 -22.76 17.70 29.46
CA GLN A 333 -21.85 18.85 29.57
C GLN A 333 -20.89 18.93 28.38
N MET A 334 -20.65 17.80 27.69
CA MET A 334 -19.77 17.71 26.54
C MET A 334 -20.25 16.59 25.61
N ALA A 335 -20.09 16.83 24.32
CA ALA A 335 -20.10 15.82 23.28
C ALA A 335 -18.94 16.08 22.34
N ARG A 336 -18.23 15.03 21.89
CA ARG A 336 -17.05 15.11 21.03
C ARG A 336 -17.08 14.05 19.96
N ALA A 337 -16.63 14.40 18.76
CA ALA A 337 -16.34 13.46 17.69
C ALA A 337 -14.90 13.61 17.20
N LYS A 338 -14.29 12.50 16.78
CA LYS A 338 -13.10 12.55 15.94
C LYS A 338 -13.52 12.42 14.49
N VAL A 339 -13.00 13.30 13.65
CA VAL A 339 -13.22 13.30 12.21
C VAL A 339 -11.87 13.08 11.55
N ASN A 340 -11.73 11.99 10.80
CA ASN A 340 -10.55 11.72 10.00
C ASN A 340 -10.77 12.24 8.59
N CYS A 341 -9.84 13.07 8.12
CA CYS A 341 -9.78 13.56 6.76
C CYS A 341 -8.64 12.87 6.01
N ARG A 342 -8.91 12.48 4.77
CA ARG A 342 -7.92 12.08 3.78
C ARG A 342 -7.90 13.15 2.70
N MET A 343 -6.93 14.07 2.82
CA MET A 343 -6.82 15.24 1.96
C MET A 343 -6.07 14.90 0.68
N LEU A 344 -6.39 15.62 -0.40
CA LEU A 344 -5.62 15.52 -1.63
C LEU A 344 -4.19 16.05 -1.40
N PRO A 345 -3.17 15.48 -2.09
CA PRO A 345 -1.81 16.00 -2.06
C PRO A 345 -1.76 17.49 -2.40
N GLY A 346 -1.01 18.26 -1.61
CA GLY A 346 -0.86 19.69 -1.80
C GLY A 346 -2.01 20.56 -1.26
N GLU A 347 -3.04 19.98 -0.64
CA GLU A 347 -4.04 20.77 0.08
C GLU A 347 -3.50 21.22 1.43
N ASP A 348 -3.78 22.48 1.78
CA ASP A 348 -3.47 23.06 3.08
C ASP A 348 -4.47 22.58 4.14
N PRO A 349 -4.02 21.92 5.23
CA PRO A 349 -4.90 21.47 6.32
C PRO A 349 -5.79 22.58 6.87
N ALA A 350 -5.26 23.79 7.02
CA ALA A 350 -6.02 24.93 7.50
C ALA A 350 -7.19 25.31 6.58
N ASN A 351 -7.07 25.09 5.26
CA ASN A 351 -8.19 25.31 4.32
C ASN A 351 -9.29 24.24 4.50
N VAL A 352 -8.89 23.00 4.77
CA VAL A 352 -9.82 21.90 5.04
C VAL A 352 -10.56 22.17 6.35
N GLU A 353 -9.86 22.56 7.40
CA GLU A 353 -10.44 22.93 8.69
C GLU A 353 -11.44 24.09 8.57
N ARG A 354 -11.05 25.18 7.90
CA ARG A 354 -11.95 26.31 7.61
C ARG A 354 -13.20 25.88 6.84
N THR A 355 -13.04 24.94 5.91
CA THR A 355 -14.18 24.39 5.16
C THR A 355 -15.11 23.60 6.07
N ILE A 356 -14.58 22.75 6.96
CA ILE A 356 -15.36 22.03 7.95
C ILE A 356 -16.11 23.00 8.84
N VAL A 357 -15.45 24.02 9.42
CA VAL A 357 -16.10 25.04 10.28
C VAL A 357 -17.25 25.72 9.54
N ARG A 358 -17.03 26.11 8.27
CA ARG A 358 -18.07 26.74 7.45
C ARG A 358 -19.26 25.81 7.19
N VAL A 359 -18.99 24.51 6.94
CA VAL A 359 -20.03 23.50 6.65
C VAL A 359 -20.86 23.19 7.89
N ILE A 360 -20.22 23.00 9.04
CA ILE A 360 -20.93 22.75 10.29
C ILE A 360 -21.77 23.96 10.74
N ASN A 361 -21.36 25.17 10.38
CA ASN A 361 -22.10 26.42 10.59
C ASN A 361 -22.80 26.49 11.98
N ASP A 362 -22.05 26.22 13.05
CA ASP A 362 -22.51 26.19 14.42
C ASP A 362 -21.37 26.62 15.35
N THR A 363 -21.48 27.82 15.93
CA THR A 363 -20.46 28.41 16.78
C THR A 363 -20.31 27.72 18.14
N SER A 364 -21.25 26.88 18.54
CA SER A 364 -21.17 26.07 19.75
C SER A 364 -20.34 24.81 19.59
N VAL A 365 -19.92 24.48 18.33
CA VAL A 365 -19.07 23.33 18.02
C VAL A 365 -17.67 23.83 17.65
N HIS A 366 -16.69 23.49 18.47
CA HIS A 366 -15.30 23.90 18.30
C HIS A 366 -14.51 22.82 17.60
N LEU A 367 -13.76 23.21 16.57
CA LEU A 367 -12.79 22.35 15.88
C LEU A 367 -11.40 22.56 16.46
N ALA A 368 -10.70 21.46 16.71
CA ALA A 368 -9.28 21.46 17.03
C ALA A 368 -8.55 20.32 16.30
N PRO A 369 -7.36 20.54 15.72
CA PRO A 369 -6.56 19.47 15.15
C PRO A 369 -6.12 18.48 16.25
N ILE A 370 -6.06 17.19 15.91
CA ILE A 370 -5.59 16.11 16.79
C ILE A 370 -4.14 15.77 16.48
N ASP A 371 -3.76 15.84 15.21
CA ASP A 371 -2.42 15.54 14.70
C ASP A 371 -1.89 16.69 13.85
N THR A 372 -0.61 16.60 13.52
CA THR A 372 0.03 17.46 12.52
C THR A 372 0.05 16.74 11.20
N ALA A 373 -0.69 17.25 10.21
CA ALA A 373 -0.69 16.68 8.89
C ALA A 373 0.71 16.74 8.26
N VAL A 374 1.23 15.60 7.81
CA VAL A 374 2.49 15.52 7.06
C VAL A 374 2.18 15.74 5.57
N PRO A 375 2.74 16.74 4.89
CA PRO A 375 2.51 16.95 3.47
C PRO A 375 2.88 15.71 2.64
N SER A 376 2.15 15.46 1.55
CA SER A 376 2.48 14.38 0.60
C SER A 376 2.72 14.98 -0.78
N PRO A 377 3.98 15.34 -1.14
CA PRO A 377 4.28 15.87 -2.45
C PRO A 377 4.02 14.84 -3.54
N VAL A 378 3.38 15.26 -4.63
CA VAL A 378 3.23 14.43 -5.84
C VAL A 378 4.58 14.36 -6.55
N VAL A 379 4.98 13.15 -6.96
CA VAL A 379 6.20 12.96 -7.75
C VAL A 379 5.88 12.80 -9.24
N PRO A 380 6.72 13.31 -10.15
CA PRO A 380 6.57 13.08 -11.58
C PRO A 380 6.67 11.59 -11.90
N LEU A 381 5.85 11.10 -12.83
CA LEU A 381 5.94 9.71 -13.30
C LEU A 381 7.26 9.49 -14.05
N ARG A 382 8.05 8.50 -13.64
CA ARG A 382 9.28 8.08 -14.32
C ARG A 382 8.95 7.14 -15.47
N THR A 383 9.16 7.59 -16.69
CA THR A 383 8.87 6.79 -17.90
C THR A 383 9.77 5.57 -18.02
N ASP A 384 11.04 5.68 -17.60
CA ASP A 384 12.00 4.58 -17.56
C ASP A 384 11.57 3.46 -16.58
N LEU A 385 11.14 3.84 -15.37
CA LEU A 385 10.63 2.89 -14.38
C LEU A 385 9.32 2.24 -14.86
N LEU A 386 8.36 3.03 -15.37
CA LEU A 386 7.10 2.48 -15.89
C LEU A 386 7.33 1.52 -17.07
N ALA A 387 8.31 1.80 -17.94
CA ALA A 387 8.69 0.90 -19.02
C ALA A 387 9.31 -0.41 -18.48
N ALA A 388 10.14 -0.34 -17.44
CA ALA A 388 10.69 -1.53 -16.79
C ALA A 388 9.58 -2.37 -16.13
N VAL A 389 8.63 -1.73 -15.43
CA VAL A 389 7.45 -2.40 -14.84
C VAL A 389 6.61 -3.06 -15.93
N ASP A 390 6.27 -2.36 -17.03
CA ASP A 390 5.51 -2.94 -18.15
C ASP A 390 6.24 -4.14 -18.78
N ALA A 391 7.55 -4.05 -18.96
CA ALA A 391 8.35 -5.15 -19.51
C ALA A 391 8.38 -6.36 -18.56
N SER A 392 8.50 -6.15 -17.25
CA SER A 392 8.51 -7.24 -16.26
C SER A 392 7.12 -7.87 -16.10
N THR A 393 6.06 -7.07 -16.05
CA THR A 393 4.69 -7.60 -16.00
C THR A 393 4.35 -8.42 -17.23
N ARG A 394 4.75 -7.96 -18.44
CA ARG A 394 4.57 -8.71 -19.69
C ARG A 394 5.31 -10.04 -19.69
N ALA A 395 6.52 -10.06 -19.11
CA ALA A 395 7.33 -11.27 -19.08
C ALA A 395 6.74 -12.36 -18.17
N ILE A 396 6.11 -11.97 -17.06
CA ILE A 396 5.60 -12.90 -16.05
C ILE A 396 4.12 -13.25 -16.28
N TRP A 397 3.27 -12.25 -16.56
CA TRP A 397 1.80 -12.43 -16.62
C TRP A 397 1.17 -12.10 -17.98
N GLY A 398 1.96 -11.59 -18.93
CA GLY A 398 1.44 -11.09 -20.19
C GLY A 398 1.04 -9.60 -20.13
N PRO A 399 0.52 -9.06 -21.25
CA PRO A 399 0.20 -7.64 -21.35
C PRO A 399 -1.02 -7.26 -20.51
N MET A 400 -0.88 -6.20 -19.71
CA MET A 400 -1.96 -5.59 -18.93
C MET A 400 -1.74 -4.08 -18.77
N PRO A 401 -2.76 -3.27 -18.40
CA PRO A 401 -2.58 -1.87 -18.11
C PRO A 401 -1.65 -1.66 -16.90
N ILE A 402 -0.63 -0.81 -17.06
CA ILE A 402 0.15 -0.25 -15.95
C ILE A 402 -0.50 1.06 -15.57
N VAL A 403 -1.04 1.14 -14.35
CA VAL A 403 -1.94 2.21 -13.91
C VAL A 403 -1.28 3.03 -12.82
N PRO A 404 -0.92 4.30 -13.08
CA PRO A 404 -0.48 5.20 -12.01
C PRO A 404 -1.63 5.47 -11.03
N THR A 405 -1.38 5.32 -9.73
CA THR A 405 -2.41 5.48 -8.70
C THR A 405 -2.01 6.53 -7.65
N MET A 406 -3.03 7.10 -7.02
CA MET A 406 -2.89 7.82 -5.77
C MET A 406 -3.43 6.93 -4.66
N GLU A 407 -2.56 6.51 -3.73
CA GLU A 407 -2.99 5.73 -2.57
C GLU A 407 -3.93 6.57 -1.68
N THR A 408 -5.00 5.94 -1.20
CA THR A 408 -5.95 6.59 -0.30
C THR A 408 -5.55 6.45 1.17
N GLY A 409 -4.64 5.53 1.47
CA GLY A 409 -3.92 5.37 2.72
C GLY A 409 -2.72 6.31 2.82
N ALA A 410 -1.77 5.95 3.66
CA ALA A 410 -0.47 6.59 3.80
C ALA A 410 0.58 5.48 3.94
N THR A 411 1.82 5.75 3.55
CA THR A 411 2.95 4.83 3.64
C THR A 411 4.19 5.58 4.11
N ASP A 412 5.24 4.87 4.46
CA ASP A 412 6.57 5.43 4.74
C ASP A 412 7.13 6.28 3.58
N GLY A 413 6.59 6.14 2.38
CA GLY A 413 6.95 6.93 1.21
C GLY A 413 6.78 8.44 1.39
N ILE A 414 5.87 8.87 2.27
CA ILE A 414 5.61 10.28 2.57
C ILE A 414 6.86 11.00 3.10
N TYR A 415 7.63 10.36 3.99
CA TYR A 415 8.83 10.93 4.59
C TYR A 415 9.94 11.12 3.55
N LEU A 416 10.13 10.13 2.66
CA LEU A 416 11.11 10.20 1.57
C LEU A 416 10.77 11.30 0.57
N ARG A 417 9.48 11.40 0.16
CA ARG A 417 9.01 12.46 -0.75
C ARG A 417 9.26 13.85 -0.17
N ASN A 418 9.00 14.05 1.12
CA ASN A 418 9.29 15.31 1.82
C ASN A 418 10.79 15.59 1.91
N ALA A 419 11.63 14.56 1.94
CA ALA A 419 13.08 14.69 1.91
C ALA A 419 13.66 14.85 0.49
N GLY A 420 12.81 14.94 -0.56
CA GLY A 420 13.20 15.13 -1.94
C GLY A 420 13.57 13.85 -2.68
N VAL A 421 13.28 12.67 -2.13
CA VAL A 421 13.48 11.38 -2.81
C VAL A 421 12.14 10.91 -3.39
N PRO A 422 12.00 10.84 -4.72
CA PRO A 422 10.78 10.31 -5.35
C PRO A 422 10.51 8.86 -4.94
N VAL A 423 9.25 8.54 -4.62
CA VAL A 423 8.84 7.18 -4.23
C VAL A 423 7.73 6.68 -5.14
N TYR A 424 7.90 5.47 -5.65
CA TYR A 424 6.92 4.74 -6.43
C TYR A 424 6.55 3.46 -5.68
N GLY A 425 5.25 3.31 -5.37
CA GLY A 425 4.76 2.16 -4.60
C GLY A 425 4.25 1.07 -5.52
N PHE A 426 4.80 -0.13 -5.43
CA PHE A 426 4.27 -1.35 -6.04
C PHE A 426 5.03 -2.58 -5.55
N SER A 427 4.30 -3.68 -5.39
CA SER A 427 4.85 -5.02 -5.18
C SER A 427 4.52 -5.90 -6.39
N GLY A 428 5.20 -7.04 -6.52
CA GLY A 428 4.82 -8.06 -7.49
C GLY A 428 3.63 -8.92 -7.05
N LEU A 429 3.05 -8.62 -5.89
CA LEU A 429 1.96 -9.41 -5.33
C LEU A 429 0.65 -9.09 -6.07
N PHE A 430 -0.06 -10.13 -6.52
CA PHE A 430 -1.41 -10.01 -7.03
C PHE A 430 -2.41 -10.44 -5.96
N ILE A 431 -3.33 -9.53 -5.61
CA ILE A 431 -4.35 -9.75 -4.58
C ILE A 431 -5.72 -9.75 -5.24
N ALA A 432 -6.57 -10.69 -4.85
CA ALA A 432 -7.94 -10.73 -5.34
C ALA A 432 -8.74 -9.55 -4.75
N THR A 433 -9.49 -8.85 -5.61
CA THR A 433 -10.25 -7.65 -5.21
C THR A 433 -11.32 -7.91 -4.15
N ASP A 434 -11.74 -9.16 -4.01
CA ASP A 434 -12.70 -9.64 -3.00
C ASP A 434 -12.02 -10.36 -1.81
N ASP A 435 -10.68 -10.43 -1.76
CA ASP A 435 -9.90 -11.10 -0.70
C ASP A 435 -8.77 -10.21 -0.14
N VAL A 436 -8.98 -8.90 -0.09
CA VAL A 436 -8.07 -7.96 0.58
C VAL A 436 -8.22 -8.11 2.08
N ARG A 437 -7.17 -8.63 2.74
CA ARG A 437 -7.19 -8.95 4.18
C ARG A 437 -6.12 -8.23 4.99
N ALA A 438 -5.40 -7.29 4.40
CA ALA A 438 -4.51 -6.42 5.15
C ALA A 438 -5.25 -5.83 6.37
N HIS A 439 -4.63 -5.82 7.54
CA HIS A 439 -5.21 -5.45 8.84
C HIS A 439 -6.39 -6.31 9.33
N GLY A 440 -6.87 -7.24 8.50
CA GLY A 440 -7.95 -8.17 8.84
C GLY A 440 -7.47 -9.43 9.57
N ARG A 441 -8.42 -10.30 9.92
CA ARG A 441 -8.15 -11.66 10.41
C ARG A 441 -7.88 -12.60 9.24
N ASP A 442 -7.14 -13.69 9.52
CA ASP A 442 -6.81 -14.71 8.53
C ASP A 442 -6.22 -14.12 7.26
N GLU A 443 -5.32 -13.14 7.42
CA GLU A 443 -4.58 -12.54 6.33
C GLU A 443 -3.80 -13.62 5.59
N ARG A 444 -3.86 -13.58 4.24
CA ARG A 444 -3.30 -14.63 3.40
C ARG A 444 -2.92 -14.12 2.02
N ILE A 445 -2.01 -14.83 1.38
CA ILE A 445 -1.65 -14.61 -0.02
C ILE A 445 -1.63 -15.92 -0.78
N LEU A 446 -2.07 -15.90 -2.06
CA LEU A 446 -1.91 -17.05 -2.96
C LEU A 446 -0.43 -17.39 -3.12
N ILE A 447 -0.05 -18.65 -2.92
CA ILE A 447 1.33 -19.13 -3.09
C ILE A 447 1.83 -18.82 -4.50
N LYS A 448 0.99 -19.08 -5.52
CA LYS A 448 1.35 -18.72 -6.89
C LYS A 448 1.60 -17.23 -7.09
N SER A 449 0.80 -16.36 -6.49
CA SER A 449 1.02 -14.90 -6.57
C SER A 449 2.34 -14.51 -5.91
N TYR A 450 2.69 -15.15 -4.80
CA TYR A 450 3.95 -14.92 -4.11
C TYR A 450 5.16 -15.41 -4.95
N ASP A 451 5.07 -16.60 -5.56
CA ASP A 451 6.11 -17.13 -6.45
C ASP A 451 6.32 -16.24 -7.67
N ASP A 452 5.22 -15.81 -8.30
CA ASP A 452 5.29 -14.88 -9.45
C ASP A 452 5.89 -13.53 -9.03
N ALA A 453 5.61 -13.07 -7.79
CA ALA A 453 6.20 -11.83 -7.27
C ALA A 453 7.71 -11.95 -7.05
N LEU A 454 8.22 -13.12 -6.65
CA LEU A 454 9.66 -13.38 -6.58
C LEU A 454 10.31 -13.25 -7.97
N ASP A 455 9.69 -13.83 -9.00
CA ASP A 455 10.20 -13.76 -10.37
C ASP A 455 10.09 -12.35 -10.95
N PHE A 456 8.98 -11.65 -10.68
CA PHE A 456 8.78 -10.26 -11.09
C PHE A 456 9.83 -9.33 -10.46
N THR A 457 10.03 -9.42 -9.14
CA THR A 457 10.97 -8.57 -8.41
C THR A 457 12.39 -8.79 -8.93
N TYR A 458 12.76 -10.03 -9.19
CA TYR A 458 14.07 -10.36 -9.78
C TYR A 458 14.24 -9.77 -11.18
N ASP A 459 13.29 -9.96 -12.09
CA ASP A 459 13.35 -9.41 -13.45
C ASP A 459 13.38 -7.87 -13.44
N LEU A 460 12.54 -7.27 -12.60
CA LEU A 460 12.48 -5.82 -12.45
C LEU A 460 13.79 -5.22 -11.94
N LEU A 461 14.37 -5.76 -10.85
CA LEU A 461 15.61 -5.23 -10.29
C LEU A 461 16.77 -5.35 -11.28
N LYS A 462 16.81 -6.39 -12.09
CA LYS A 462 17.78 -6.48 -13.18
C LYS A 462 17.57 -5.41 -14.25
N ARG A 463 16.32 -5.06 -14.60
CA ARG A 463 16.03 -4.02 -15.60
C ARG A 463 16.38 -2.63 -15.11
N VAL A 464 16.05 -2.28 -13.87
CA VAL A 464 16.28 -0.95 -13.30
C VAL A 464 17.75 -0.72 -12.89
N SER A 465 18.57 -1.77 -12.89
CA SER A 465 19.99 -1.72 -12.54
C SER A 465 20.90 -2.38 -13.59
N ALA A 466 20.38 -2.62 -14.81
CA ALA A 466 21.20 -3.16 -15.89
C ALA A 466 22.13 -2.09 -16.45
N PRO A 467 23.40 -2.41 -16.70
CA PRO A 467 24.27 -1.51 -17.44
C PRO A 467 23.64 -1.24 -18.82
N PRO A 468 23.78 -0.01 -19.35
CA PRO A 468 23.25 0.31 -20.66
C PRO A 468 23.79 -0.69 -21.69
N ALA A 469 22.90 -1.20 -22.56
CA ALA A 469 23.30 -2.12 -23.61
C ALA A 469 24.48 -1.48 -24.36
N ARG A 470 25.62 -2.17 -24.40
CA ARG A 470 26.76 -1.69 -25.22
C ARG A 470 26.23 -1.51 -26.63
N ALA A 471 26.31 -0.27 -27.14
CA ALA A 471 26.03 -0.01 -28.54
C ALA A 471 26.94 -0.95 -29.36
N ARG A 472 26.32 -1.86 -30.12
CA ARG A 472 27.03 -2.77 -31.01
C ARG A 472 27.45 -2.02 -32.27
#